data_e5146990df94b79fcb0416235ff5d7f7
#
_entry.id   e5146990df94b79fcb0416235ff5d7f7
#
_cell.length_a   1.000
_cell.length_b   1.000
_cell.length_c   1.000
_cell.angle_alpha   90.00
_cell.angle_beta   90.00
_cell.angle_gamma   90.00
#
_symmetry.space_group_name_H-M   'P 1'
#
loop_
_entity.id
_entity.type
_entity.pdbx_description
1 polymer ?
#
loop_
_entity_poly.entity_id
_entity_poly.type
_entity_poly.pdbx_seq_one_letter_code
_entity_poly.pdbx_strand_id
1 'polypeptide(L)'
;MDAQEEAEITILEISYLGGFVKYDLHTKGGNVDVVRSYYKYENGNMKREVIGNYQAEYWNYTEEGYLMFSGVWFSVELYVLTLSGAEEHTALRVQPLDETYRELSRKYLNPISFERNNMFIVDWSEEDFGDLNFYDMYDILYPKVNGQYAPYVADDNLSVSAVYQIPKEEFESVIMKYFNIDSETLQSKTIYDSENLTYEYKPRGFEEVEYPEYPYSEVVGFTENNDGTITLTANVVFPYAGDSKVYAHEVVVRPLENGRVQYVSNRIIPSEDNYRETWHTPRLTLEEWEELYGGE
;
A
#
# COMPACT_ATOMS: atom_id res chain seq x y z
N MET A 1 -7.49 -12.62 -27.07
CA MET A 1 -6.03 -12.86 -27.11
C MET A 1 -5.74 -14.36 -27.24
N ASP A 2 -6.16 -15.20 -26.32
CA ASP A 2 -5.86 -16.65 -26.33
C ASP A 2 -6.36 -17.38 -27.57
N ALA A 3 -7.50 -16.97 -28.12
CA ALA A 3 -8.05 -17.54 -29.36
C ALA A 3 -7.34 -17.11 -30.64
N GLN A 4 -6.34 -16.21 -30.54
CA GLN A 4 -5.65 -15.56 -31.67
C GLN A 4 -6.61 -14.87 -32.66
N GLU A 5 -7.81 -14.56 -32.23
CA GLU A 5 -8.79 -13.84 -33.00
C GLU A 5 -8.44 -12.35 -33.07
N GLU A 6 -8.89 -11.69 -34.13
CA GLU A 6 -8.78 -10.24 -34.25
C GLU A 6 -9.77 -9.60 -33.29
N ALA A 7 -9.29 -8.78 -32.37
CA ALA A 7 -10.09 -8.08 -31.37
C ALA A 7 -9.47 -6.73 -30.99
N GLU A 8 -10.33 -5.82 -30.58
CA GLU A 8 -9.95 -4.52 -30.07
C GLU A 8 -10.40 -4.39 -28.60
N ILE A 9 -9.51 -3.92 -27.75
CA ILE A 9 -9.76 -3.67 -26.34
C ILE A 9 -9.32 -2.24 -26.04
N THR A 10 -10.17 -1.48 -25.37
CA THR A 10 -9.79 -0.16 -24.87
C THR A 10 -9.76 -0.17 -23.35
N ILE A 11 -8.65 0.29 -22.77
CA ILE A 11 -8.49 0.51 -21.34
C ILE A 11 -8.38 2.01 -21.11
N LEU A 12 -9.10 2.53 -20.11
CA LEU A 12 -9.05 3.92 -19.69
C LEU A 12 -8.53 3.99 -18.25
N GLU A 13 -7.42 4.69 -18.08
CA GLU A 13 -6.84 5.05 -16.81
C GLU A 13 -7.17 6.53 -16.52
N ILE A 14 -8.00 6.78 -15.53
CA ILE A 14 -8.47 8.14 -15.22
C ILE A 14 -7.56 8.73 -14.13
N SER A 15 -6.90 9.83 -14.45
CA SER A 15 -6.10 10.58 -13.49
C SER A 15 -6.96 11.58 -12.72
N TYR A 16 -6.76 11.65 -11.41
CA TYR A 16 -7.36 12.67 -10.55
C TYR A 16 -6.92 14.11 -10.89
N LEU A 17 -5.86 14.29 -11.69
CA LEU A 17 -5.38 15.58 -12.19
C LEU A 17 -6.16 16.11 -13.40
N GLY A 18 -7.27 15.49 -13.79
CA GLY A 18 -8.17 16.00 -14.81
C GLY A 18 -7.82 15.57 -16.24
N GLY A 19 -7.03 14.51 -16.40
CA GLY A 19 -6.77 13.84 -17.66
C GLY A 19 -7.02 12.35 -17.58
N PHE A 20 -6.86 11.65 -18.68
CA PHE A 20 -6.85 10.19 -18.69
C PHE A 20 -5.87 9.65 -19.73
N VAL A 21 -5.35 8.46 -19.47
CA VAL A 21 -4.60 7.68 -20.45
C VAL A 21 -5.51 6.63 -21.05
N LYS A 22 -5.47 6.52 -22.37
CA LYS A 22 -6.21 5.52 -23.13
C LYS A 22 -5.22 4.55 -23.76
N TYR A 23 -5.44 3.27 -23.53
CA TYR A 23 -4.73 2.18 -24.18
C TYR A 23 -5.68 1.52 -25.17
N ASP A 24 -5.37 1.61 -26.44
CA ASP A 24 -6.05 0.85 -27.50
C ASP A 24 -5.19 -0.36 -27.84
N LEU A 25 -5.67 -1.55 -27.48
CA LEU A 25 -5.03 -2.84 -27.77
C LEU A 25 -5.73 -3.46 -28.98
N HIS A 26 -4.95 -3.78 -30.00
CA HIS A 26 -5.45 -4.52 -31.16
C HIS A 26 -4.72 -5.87 -31.25
N THR A 27 -5.48 -6.95 -31.19
CA THR A 27 -4.94 -8.32 -31.24
C THR A 27 -5.17 -8.92 -32.61
N LYS A 28 -4.12 -9.51 -33.20
CA LYS A 28 -4.20 -10.22 -34.46
C LYS A 28 -3.09 -11.25 -34.59
N GLY A 29 -3.46 -12.50 -34.84
CA GLY A 29 -2.51 -13.57 -35.12
C GLY A 29 -1.51 -13.82 -33.98
N GLY A 30 -1.90 -13.60 -32.75
CA GLY A 30 -1.06 -13.75 -31.55
C GLY A 30 -0.21 -12.52 -31.22
N ASN A 31 -0.27 -11.48 -32.01
CA ASN A 31 0.39 -10.20 -31.73
C ASN A 31 -0.59 -9.24 -31.02
N VAL A 32 -0.06 -8.32 -30.25
CA VAL A 32 -0.81 -7.27 -29.57
C VAL A 32 -0.18 -5.93 -29.90
N ASP A 33 -0.85 -5.13 -30.73
CA ASP A 33 -0.45 -3.76 -31.01
C ASP A 33 -1.09 -2.83 -29.98
N VAL A 34 -0.27 -1.96 -29.37
CA VAL A 34 -0.67 -1.05 -28.27
C VAL A 34 -0.51 0.38 -28.73
N VAL A 35 -1.60 1.16 -28.68
CA VAL A 35 -1.53 2.62 -28.84
C VAL A 35 -1.91 3.27 -27.51
N ARG A 36 -0.94 3.92 -26.89
CA ARG A 36 -1.11 4.65 -25.64
C ARG A 36 -1.29 6.13 -25.94
N SER A 37 -2.37 6.72 -25.48
CA SER A 37 -2.69 8.12 -25.73
C SER A 37 -3.06 8.82 -24.44
N TYR A 38 -2.51 10.02 -24.24
CA TYR A 38 -2.90 10.90 -23.14
C TYR A 38 -3.94 11.91 -23.63
N TYR A 39 -4.97 12.09 -22.82
CA TYR A 39 -6.04 13.06 -23.06
C TYR A 39 -6.05 14.08 -21.94
N LYS A 40 -5.96 15.35 -22.31
CA LYS A 40 -6.03 16.47 -21.36
C LYS A 40 -7.03 17.52 -21.82
N TYR A 41 -7.59 18.24 -20.86
CA TYR A 41 -8.52 19.33 -21.13
C TYR A 41 -7.74 20.65 -21.19
N GLU A 42 -7.67 21.29 -22.37
CA GLU A 42 -7.02 22.56 -22.56
C GLU A 42 -7.94 23.54 -23.29
N ASN A 43 -8.11 24.74 -22.75
CA ASN A 43 -8.91 25.80 -23.34
C ASN A 43 -10.33 25.37 -23.76
N GLY A 44 -10.98 24.57 -22.94
CA GLY A 44 -12.33 24.07 -23.20
C GLY A 44 -12.44 22.92 -24.19
N ASN A 45 -11.31 22.37 -24.67
CA ASN A 45 -11.28 21.25 -25.61
C ASN A 45 -10.44 20.09 -25.08
N MET A 46 -10.89 18.85 -25.39
CA MET A 46 -10.12 17.65 -25.12
C MET A 46 -9.03 17.52 -26.21
N LYS A 47 -7.78 17.48 -25.79
CA LYS A 47 -6.64 17.21 -26.67
C LYS A 47 -6.12 15.81 -26.44
N ARG A 48 -5.80 15.14 -27.54
CA ARG A 48 -5.16 13.82 -27.56
C ARG A 48 -3.69 13.95 -27.97
N GLU A 49 -2.83 13.30 -27.21
CA GLU A 49 -1.42 13.12 -27.54
C GLU A 49 -1.10 11.62 -27.51
N VAL A 50 -0.52 11.09 -28.59
CA VAL A 50 -0.04 9.70 -28.62
C VAL A 50 1.30 9.66 -27.92
N ILE A 51 1.36 8.98 -26.77
CA ILE A 51 2.54 8.87 -25.93
C ILE A 51 3.26 7.52 -26.07
N GLY A 52 2.66 6.57 -26.78
CA GLY A 52 3.26 5.29 -27.12
C GLY A 52 2.55 4.62 -28.28
N ASN A 53 3.31 3.94 -29.13
CA ASN A 53 2.79 3.10 -30.21
C ASN A 53 3.81 1.97 -30.43
N TYR A 54 3.48 0.77 -30.01
CA TYR A 54 4.39 -0.36 -30.03
C TYR A 54 3.63 -1.68 -30.14
N GLN A 55 4.34 -2.74 -30.51
CA GLN A 55 3.83 -4.09 -30.42
C GLN A 55 4.34 -4.72 -29.12
N ALA A 56 3.47 -5.33 -28.36
CA ALA A 56 3.86 -6.06 -27.15
C ALA A 56 4.80 -7.22 -27.53
N GLU A 57 5.94 -7.31 -26.89
CA GLU A 57 6.93 -8.37 -27.14
C GLU A 57 6.44 -9.71 -26.56
N TYR A 58 5.74 -9.66 -25.45
CA TYR A 58 4.99 -10.79 -24.91
C TYR A 58 3.78 -10.30 -24.10
N TRP A 59 2.85 -11.19 -23.87
CA TRP A 59 1.75 -11.02 -22.94
C TRP A 59 1.47 -12.34 -22.24
N ASN A 60 0.97 -12.29 -21.01
CA ASN A 60 0.68 -13.45 -20.19
C ASN A 60 -0.41 -13.13 -19.17
N TYR A 61 -1.05 -14.17 -18.65
CA TYR A 61 -1.94 -14.09 -17.51
C TYR A 61 -1.24 -14.68 -16.29
N THR A 62 -1.32 -13.98 -15.16
CA THR A 62 -0.85 -14.52 -13.90
C THR A 62 -1.89 -15.47 -13.31
N GLU A 63 -1.47 -16.32 -12.38
CA GLU A 63 -2.39 -17.22 -11.66
C GLU A 63 -3.44 -16.45 -10.86
N GLU A 64 -3.11 -15.22 -10.42
CA GLU A 64 -4.01 -14.35 -9.67
C GLU A 64 -5.03 -13.63 -10.56
N GLY A 65 -4.93 -13.77 -11.88
CA GLY A 65 -5.91 -13.26 -12.84
C GLY A 65 -5.59 -11.85 -13.38
N TYR A 66 -4.32 -11.45 -13.42
CA TYR A 66 -3.85 -10.23 -14.07
C TYR A 66 -3.37 -10.49 -15.48
N LEU A 67 -3.61 -9.54 -16.37
CA LEU A 67 -2.98 -9.49 -17.68
C LEU A 67 -1.69 -8.68 -17.58
N MET A 68 -0.59 -9.29 -17.95
CA MET A 68 0.71 -8.65 -18.10
C MET A 68 1.10 -8.59 -19.56
N PHE A 69 1.70 -7.49 -19.99
CA PHE A 69 2.31 -7.37 -21.30
C PHE A 69 3.51 -6.41 -21.26
N SER A 70 4.46 -6.64 -22.13
CA SER A 70 5.65 -5.81 -22.27
C SER A 70 5.67 -5.05 -23.59
N GLY A 71 6.41 -3.97 -23.64
CA GLY A 71 6.67 -3.18 -24.83
C GLY A 71 8.15 -2.81 -24.97
N VAL A 72 8.53 -2.25 -26.13
CA VAL A 72 9.93 -1.91 -26.46
C VAL A 72 10.57 -0.93 -25.47
N TRP A 73 9.75 -0.11 -24.80
CA TRP A 73 10.22 0.94 -23.88
C TRP A 73 10.05 0.60 -22.40
N PHE A 74 9.32 -0.48 -22.11
CA PHE A 74 9.01 -0.92 -20.75
C PHE A 74 9.24 -2.42 -20.64
N SER A 75 9.90 -2.85 -19.61
CA SER A 75 10.14 -4.29 -19.38
C SER A 75 8.81 -5.03 -19.15
N VAL A 76 7.91 -4.44 -18.37
CA VAL A 76 6.56 -4.97 -18.08
C VAL A 76 5.60 -3.80 -17.86
N GLU A 77 4.38 -3.89 -18.38
CA GLU A 77 3.25 -3.05 -18.00
C GLU A 77 2.16 -3.90 -17.37
N LEU A 78 1.75 -3.52 -16.17
CA LEU A 78 0.68 -4.16 -15.42
C LEU A 78 -0.39 -3.11 -15.11
N TYR A 79 -1.64 -3.35 -15.50
CA TYR A 79 -2.72 -2.38 -15.36
C TYR A 79 -3.76 -2.83 -14.37
N VAL A 80 -3.93 -2.06 -13.30
CA VAL A 80 -5.03 -2.25 -12.36
C VAL A 80 -6.19 -1.35 -12.75
N LEU A 81 -7.34 -1.89 -12.71
CA LEU A 81 -8.58 -1.16 -12.68
C LEU A 81 -9.11 -1.11 -11.25
N THR A 82 -10.04 -0.20 -10.98
CA THR A 82 -10.77 -0.09 -9.70
C THR A 82 -11.46 -1.39 -9.26
N LEU A 83 -11.49 -2.38 -10.12
CA LEU A 83 -12.02 -3.73 -9.84
C LEU A 83 -11.23 -4.49 -8.77
N SER A 84 -9.98 -4.16 -8.54
CA SER A 84 -9.16 -4.74 -7.46
C SER A 84 -9.38 -4.06 -6.11
N GLY A 85 -9.92 -2.82 -6.11
CA GLY A 85 -10.01 -1.98 -4.92
C GLY A 85 -8.79 -1.09 -4.70
N ALA A 86 -7.74 -1.21 -5.52
CA ALA A 86 -6.57 -0.37 -5.51
C ALA A 86 -6.77 0.80 -6.49
N GLU A 87 -6.92 2.01 -5.97
CA GLU A 87 -7.31 3.17 -6.78
C GLU A 87 -6.13 3.82 -7.53
N GLU A 88 -4.88 3.58 -7.08
CA GLU A 88 -3.69 4.28 -7.56
C GLU A 88 -2.71 3.39 -8.34
N HIS A 89 -3.00 2.10 -8.49
CA HIS A 89 -2.12 1.15 -9.16
C HIS A 89 -2.68 0.68 -10.51
N THR A 90 -1.79 0.41 -11.41
CA THR A 90 -2.10 0.03 -12.79
C THR A 90 -1.87 -1.46 -13.02
N ALA A 91 -2.87 -2.30 -12.78
CA ALA A 91 -2.86 -3.70 -13.18
C ALA A 91 -4.23 -4.10 -13.72
N LEU A 92 -4.28 -4.74 -14.86
CA LEU A 92 -5.53 -5.22 -15.45
C LEU A 92 -5.83 -6.63 -14.94
N ARG A 93 -6.80 -6.75 -14.04
CA ARG A 93 -7.40 -8.05 -13.73
C ARG A 93 -8.32 -8.47 -14.85
N VAL A 94 -8.07 -9.65 -15.37
CA VAL A 94 -8.95 -10.27 -16.37
C VAL A 94 -10.23 -10.79 -15.73
N GLN A 95 -10.12 -11.27 -14.50
CA GLN A 95 -11.25 -11.69 -13.69
C GLN A 95 -11.37 -10.75 -12.48
N PRO A 96 -12.43 -9.93 -12.40
CA PRO A 96 -12.65 -9.08 -11.25
C PRO A 96 -12.75 -9.90 -9.96
N LEU A 97 -12.21 -9.37 -8.87
CA LEU A 97 -12.50 -9.91 -7.55
C LEU A 97 -14.00 -9.81 -7.25
N ASP A 98 -14.48 -10.74 -6.44
CA ASP A 98 -15.82 -10.66 -5.88
C ASP A 98 -16.02 -9.33 -5.14
N GLU A 99 -17.22 -8.75 -5.22
CA GLU A 99 -17.52 -7.46 -4.59
C GLU A 99 -17.26 -7.49 -3.09
N THR A 100 -17.58 -8.62 -2.43
CA THR A 100 -17.34 -8.80 -0.99
C THR A 100 -15.86 -8.66 -0.65
N TYR A 101 -14.96 -9.27 -1.45
CA TYR A 101 -13.52 -9.17 -1.24
C TYR A 101 -13.00 -7.75 -1.43
N ARG A 102 -13.53 -7.05 -2.44
CA ARG A 102 -13.20 -5.63 -2.68
C ARG A 102 -13.66 -4.73 -1.53
N GLU A 103 -14.86 -4.97 -1.01
CA GLU A 103 -15.38 -4.24 0.16
C GLU A 103 -14.54 -4.50 1.41
N LEU A 104 -14.12 -5.75 1.65
CA LEU A 104 -13.24 -6.10 2.76
C LEU A 104 -11.86 -5.44 2.63
N SER A 105 -11.29 -5.42 1.42
CA SER A 105 -10.04 -4.69 1.15
C SER A 105 -10.18 -3.20 1.47
N ARG A 106 -11.21 -2.53 0.92
CA ARG A 106 -11.48 -1.10 1.15
C ARG A 106 -11.72 -0.77 2.62
N LYS A 107 -12.38 -1.66 3.33
CA LYS A 107 -12.76 -1.43 4.73
C LYS A 107 -11.61 -1.63 5.70
N TYR A 108 -10.77 -2.64 5.47
CA TYR A 108 -9.82 -3.10 6.48
C TYR A 108 -8.36 -2.95 6.09
N LEU A 109 -7.99 -3.11 4.81
CA LEU A 109 -6.58 -3.11 4.39
C LEU A 109 -6.15 -1.76 3.79
N ASN A 110 -6.90 -1.24 2.83
CA ASN A 110 -6.56 0.02 2.16
C ASN A 110 -6.40 1.22 3.11
N PRO A 111 -7.17 1.34 4.22
CA PRO A 111 -6.98 2.45 5.13
C PRO A 111 -5.61 2.51 5.82
N ILE A 112 -4.89 1.40 5.89
CA ILE A 112 -3.53 1.32 6.44
C ILE A 112 -2.50 1.35 5.32
N SER A 113 -2.74 0.58 4.23
CA SER A 113 -1.82 0.41 3.10
C SER A 113 -0.44 -0.13 3.50
N PHE A 114 0.54 0.00 2.59
CA PHE A 114 1.96 -0.31 2.85
C PHE A 114 2.81 0.96 2.93
N GLU A 115 2.18 2.11 2.71
CA GLU A 115 2.90 3.36 2.69
C GLU A 115 3.48 3.67 4.07
N ARG A 116 4.81 3.72 4.15
CA ARG A 116 5.57 4.15 5.32
C ARG A 116 5.24 3.39 6.62
N ASN A 117 4.88 2.14 6.52
CA ASN A 117 4.64 1.31 7.71
C ASN A 117 4.96 -0.16 7.43
N ASN A 118 5.11 -0.91 8.52
CA ASN A 118 5.43 -2.33 8.45
C ASN A 118 4.28 -3.25 8.89
N MET A 119 3.07 -2.72 9.05
CA MET A 119 1.96 -3.46 9.65
C MET A 119 1.65 -4.78 8.95
N PHE A 120 1.75 -4.80 7.60
CA PHE A 120 1.48 -5.99 6.79
C PHE A 120 2.76 -6.68 6.30
N ILE A 121 3.95 -6.18 6.69
CA ILE A 121 5.26 -6.70 6.28
C ILE A 121 5.86 -7.65 7.31
N VAL A 122 5.48 -7.50 8.59
CA VAL A 122 5.98 -8.30 9.71
C VAL A 122 4.87 -9.13 10.36
N ASP A 123 5.25 -10.25 10.98
CA ASP A 123 4.34 -11.04 11.79
C ASP A 123 4.17 -10.38 13.16
N TRP A 124 2.93 -10.23 13.59
CA TRP A 124 2.58 -9.73 14.93
C TRP A 124 1.18 -10.19 15.34
N SER A 125 0.91 -10.19 16.64
CA SER A 125 -0.42 -10.43 17.20
C SER A 125 -0.63 -9.58 18.45
N GLU A 126 -1.86 -9.46 18.94
CA GLU A 126 -2.17 -8.75 20.18
C GLU A 126 -1.60 -9.42 21.46
N GLU A 127 -1.01 -10.61 21.35
CA GLU A 127 -0.28 -11.29 22.43
C GLU A 127 1.19 -10.83 22.51
N ASP A 128 1.78 -10.61 21.35
CA ASP A 128 3.14 -10.08 21.20
C ASP A 128 3.20 -9.27 19.90
N PHE A 129 3.16 -7.97 19.99
CA PHE A 129 3.16 -7.06 18.83
C PHE A 129 4.42 -7.14 17.96
N GLY A 130 5.32 -8.09 18.21
CA GLY A 130 6.49 -8.36 17.41
C GLY A 130 7.30 -7.11 17.12
N ASP A 131 7.64 -6.92 15.85
CA ASP A 131 8.37 -5.76 15.35
C ASP A 131 7.45 -4.67 14.75
N LEU A 132 6.15 -4.68 15.07
CA LEU A 132 5.21 -3.65 14.62
C LEU A 132 5.66 -2.26 15.10
N ASN A 133 5.83 -1.34 14.16
CA ASN A 133 6.26 0.01 14.46
C ASN A 133 5.07 0.91 14.86
N PHE A 134 4.93 1.20 16.14
CA PHE A 134 3.83 2.03 16.65
C PHE A 134 3.95 3.50 16.31
N TYR A 135 5.12 4.02 15.97
CA TYR A 135 5.26 5.40 15.51
C TYR A 135 4.69 5.56 14.10
N ASP A 136 4.87 4.56 13.24
CA ASP A 136 4.24 4.54 11.92
C ASP A 136 2.72 4.40 12.03
N MET A 137 2.26 3.56 12.97
CA MET A 137 0.84 3.45 13.25
C MET A 137 0.26 4.78 13.78
N TYR A 138 1.00 5.49 14.61
CA TYR A 138 0.58 6.81 15.07
C TYR A 138 0.39 7.79 13.92
N ASP A 139 1.32 7.86 12.98
CA ASP A 139 1.22 8.76 11.80
C ASP A 139 -0.01 8.47 10.95
N ILE A 140 -0.29 7.20 10.69
CA ILE A 140 -1.42 6.78 9.85
C ILE A 140 -2.75 6.96 10.56
N LEU A 141 -2.78 6.69 11.86
CA LEU A 141 -4.01 6.65 12.64
C LEU A 141 -4.38 8.01 13.25
N TYR A 142 -3.42 8.89 13.53
CA TYR A 142 -3.68 10.21 14.11
C TYR A 142 -4.70 11.01 13.30
N PRO A 143 -4.56 11.16 11.97
CA PRO A 143 -5.55 11.89 11.17
C PRO A 143 -6.94 11.25 11.21
N LYS A 144 -7.00 9.92 11.30
CA LYS A 144 -8.28 9.18 11.37
C LYS A 144 -9.00 9.38 12.72
N VAL A 145 -8.23 9.64 13.78
CA VAL A 145 -8.76 9.89 15.12
C VAL A 145 -9.13 11.36 15.30
N ASN A 146 -8.29 12.27 14.82
CA ASN A 146 -8.34 13.69 15.14
C ASN A 146 -8.81 14.58 13.97
N GLY A 147 -8.96 14.02 12.76
CA GLY A 147 -9.40 14.76 11.57
C GLY A 147 -8.37 15.76 11.01
N GLN A 148 -7.14 15.72 11.49
CA GLN A 148 -6.01 16.55 11.04
C GLN A 148 -4.71 15.78 11.24
N TYR A 149 -3.66 16.15 10.49
CA TYR A 149 -2.34 15.56 10.67
C TYR A 149 -1.75 15.89 12.04
N ALA A 150 -0.86 15.03 12.54
CA ALA A 150 -0.12 15.29 13.76
C ALA A 150 0.68 16.59 13.63
N PRO A 151 0.75 17.41 14.68
CA PRO A 151 1.46 18.70 14.62
C PRO A 151 2.98 18.53 14.66
N TYR A 152 3.46 17.32 14.83
CA TYR A 152 4.89 17.00 14.93
C TYR A 152 5.45 16.78 13.54
N VAL A 153 6.14 17.77 13.01
CA VAL A 153 6.72 17.75 11.67
C VAL A 153 8.24 17.78 11.73
N ALA A 154 8.90 17.32 10.65
CA ALA A 154 10.33 17.51 10.51
C ALA A 154 10.70 19.02 10.63
N ASP A 155 11.97 19.31 10.89
CA ASP A 155 12.43 20.69 10.97
C ASP A 155 12.23 21.48 9.66
N ASP A 156 12.47 22.81 9.70
CA ASP A 156 12.24 23.69 8.55
C ASP A 156 13.03 23.30 7.29
N ASN A 157 14.09 22.52 7.44
CA ASN A 157 14.89 21.99 6.34
C ASN A 157 14.40 20.60 5.88
N LEU A 158 13.32 20.10 6.45
CA LEU A 158 12.80 18.76 6.23
C LEU A 158 13.83 17.67 6.58
N SER A 159 14.78 17.97 7.44
CA SER A 159 15.78 17.01 7.89
C SER A 159 15.21 16.06 8.95
N VAL A 160 15.87 14.94 9.16
CA VAL A 160 15.49 13.88 10.12
C VAL A 160 15.88 14.20 11.57
N SER A 161 16.19 15.47 11.90
CA SER A 161 16.78 15.81 13.18
C SER A 161 15.81 16.19 14.30
N ALA A 162 14.54 16.44 14.00
CA ALA A 162 13.57 16.84 15.01
C ALA A 162 13.16 15.66 15.89
N VAL A 163 13.24 15.85 17.20
CA VAL A 163 12.77 14.89 18.21
C VAL A 163 11.76 15.58 19.10
N TYR A 164 10.57 15.01 19.19
CA TYR A 164 9.46 15.51 19.98
C TYR A 164 9.16 14.61 21.17
N GLN A 165 8.53 15.19 22.18
CA GLN A 165 8.01 14.48 23.34
C GLN A 165 6.48 14.51 23.28
N ILE A 166 5.85 13.44 22.83
CA ILE A 166 4.39 13.33 22.73
C ILE A 166 3.83 12.94 24.09
N PRO A 167 2.83 13.68 24.63
CA PRO A 167 2.17 13.30 25.87
C PRO A 167 1.60 11.85 25.82
N LYS A 168 1.76 11.11 26.88
CA LYS A 168 1.30 9.73 27.02
C LYS A 168 -0.15 9.54 26.59
N GLU A 169 -1.06 10.37 27.12
CA GLU A 169 -2.49 10.27 26.84
C GLU A 169 -2.80 10.48 25.34
N GLU A 170 -2.07 11.37 24.68
CA GLU A 170 -2.26 11.63 23.26
C GLU A 170 -1.83 10.43 22.41
N PHE A 171 -0.62 9.91 22.61
CA PHE A 171 -0.09 8.78 21.85
C PHE A 171 -0.94 7.51 22.07
N GLU A 172 -1.20 7.16 23.34
CA GLU A 172 -1.95 5.97 23.71
C GLU A 172 -3.40 6.02 23.22
N SER A 173 -4.06 7.19 23.27
CA SER A 173 -5.45 7.34 22.80
C SER A 173 -5.61 7.07 21.30
N VAL A 174 -4.57 7.33 20.50
CA VAL A 174 -4.57 7.03 19.07
C VAL A 174 -4.37 5.53 18.84
N ILE A 175 -3.35 4.95 19.45
CA ILE A 175 -2.98 3.54 19.22
C ILE A 175 -4.04 2.58 19.79
N MET A 176 -4.46 2.76 21.02
CA MET A 176 -5.42 1.88 21.71
C MET A 176 -6.83 1.89 21.08
N LYS A 177 -7.11 2.85 20.22
CA LYS A 177 -8.37 2.88 19.48
C LYS A 177 -8.43 1.78 18.40
N TYR A 178 -7.27 1.40 17.85
CA TYR A 178 -7.15 0.43 16.77
C TYR A 178 -6.46 -0.88 17.17
N PHE A 179 -5.78 -0.89 18.31
CA PHE A 179 -5.10 -2.07 18.85
C PHE A 179 -5.56 -2.33 20.28
N ASN A 180 -5.78 -3.60 20.61
CA ASN A 180 -6.05 -4.03 21.98
C ASN A 180 -4.71 -4.21 22.72
N ILE A 181 -4.06 -3.11 23.05
CA ILE A 181 -2.76 -3.04 23.70
C ILE A 181 -2.88 -2.25 25.01
N ASP A 182 -2.23 -2.70 26.05
CA ASP A 182 -2.13 -1.93 27.30
C ASP A 182 -0.95 -0.96 27.29
N SER A 183 -0.95 -0.06 28.26
CA SER A 183 0.08 1.00 28.38
C SER A 183 1.47 0.42 28.63
N GLU A 184 1.60 -0.64 29.43
CA GLU A 184 2.89 -1.26 29.77
C GLU A 184 3.52 -1.90 28.52
N THR A 185 2.72 -2.64 27.78
CA THR A 185 3.15 -3.27 26.53
C THR A 185 3.56 -2.22 25.50
N LEU A 186 2.75 -1.16 25.31
CA LEU A 186 3.08 -0.10 24.36
C LEU A 186 4.37 0.66 24.73
N GLN A 187 4.58 0.92 26.02
CA GLN A 187 5.82 1.51 26.52
C GLN A 187 7.04 0.62 26.26
N SER A 188 6.87 -0.70 26.37
CA SER A 188 7.97 -1.65 26.10
C SER A 188 8.39 -1.73 24.63
N LYS A 189 7.48 -1.33 23.70
CA LYS A 189 7.68 -1.35 22.25
C LYS A 189 8.12 0.02 21.67
N THR A 190 8.31 1.01 22.53
CA THR A 190 8.60 2.40 22.15
C THR A 190 9.65 3.01 23.09
N ILE A 191 10.05 4.25 22.82
CA ILE A 191 10.90 5.00 23.75
C ILE A 191 10.00 5.86 24.62
N TYR A 192 9.85 5.46 25.88
CA TYR A 192 8.97 6.11 26.85
C TYR A 192 9.74 6.71 28.00
N ASP A 193 9.50 7.99 28.29
CA ASP A 193 10.02 8.71 29.44
C ASP A 193 8.98 8.67 30.58
N SER A 194 9.27 7.86 31.61
CA SER A 194 8.38 7.68 32.75
C SER A 194 8.38 8.87 33.72
N GLU A 195 9.40 9.73 33.70
CA GLU A 195 9.49 10.92 34.56
C GLU A 195 8.59 12.05 34.01
N ASN A 196 8.62 12.23 32.70
CA ASN A 196 7.85 13.27 32.02
C ASN A 196 6.52 12.77 31.44
N LEU A 197 6.25 11.48 31.49
CA LEU A 197 5.07 10.82 30.92
C LEU A 197 4.91 11.13 29.43
N THR A 198 5.98 10.95 28.65
CA THR A 198 6.01 11.25 27.22
C THR A 198 6.62 10.10 26.43
N TYR A 199 6.24 10.02 25.14
CA TYR A 199 6.88 9.16 24.15
C TYR A 199 7.83 10.01 23.30
N GLU A 200 9.07 9.55 23.14
CA GLU A 200 9.98 10.16 22.18
C GLU A 200 9.52 9.84 20.76
N TYR A 201 9.41 10.88 19.94
CA TYR A 201 8.90 10.74 18.59
C TYR A 201 9.77 11.48 17.59
N LYS A 202 10.20 10.77 16.56
CA LYS A 202 10.94 11.31 15.42
C LYS A 202 10.00 11.37 14.23
N PRO A 203 9.59 12.57 13.75
CA PRO A 203 8.80 12.65 12.52
C PRO A 203 9.63 12.15 11.34
N ARG A 204 8.96 11.61 10.33
CA ARG A 204 9.64 11.28 9.08
C ARG A 204 10.12 12.53 8.38
N GLY A 205 11.41 12.57 8.03
CA GLY A 205 12.01 13.62 7.21
C GLY A 205 11.66 13.47 5.74
N PHE A 206 11.85 14.54 4.99
CA PHE A 206 11.59 14.50 3.54
C PHE A 206 12.59 13.60 2.80
N GLU A 207 13.83 13.52 3.29
CA GLU A 207 14.88 12.69 2.70
C GLU A 207 14.72 11.20 2.99
N GLU A 208 13.96 10.82 4.04
CA GLU A 208 13.56 9.44 4.28
C GLU A 208 12.47 8.97 3.30
N VAL A 209 11.98 9.88 2.50
CA VAL A 209 10.88 9.70 1.57
C VAL A 209 11.37 9.82 0.14
N GLU A 210 12.39 9.10 -0.23
CA GLU A 210 12.38 8.62 -1.60
C GLU A 210 11.25 7.60 -1.66
N TYR A 211 10.15 8.02 -2.28
CA TYR A 211 8.93 7.25 -2.40
C TYR A 211 9.23 5.88 -2.99
N PRO A 212 9.48 4.85 -2.20
CA PRO A 212 9.42 3.53 -2.77
C PRO A 212 7.98 3.37 -3.23
N GLU A 213 7.79 3.06 -4.47
CA GLU A 213 6.55 2.49 -4.93
C GLU A 213 6.21 1.38 -3.94
N TYR A 214 5.01 1.37 -3.42
CA TYR A 214 4.59 0.37 -2.44
C TYR A 214 3.49 -0.52 -3.02
N PRO A 215 3.40 -1.77 -2.54
CA PRO A 215 2.38 -2.71 -2.98
C PRO A 215 1.01 -2.38 -2.36
N TYR A 216 0.03 -3.17 -2.73
CA TYR A 216 -1.28 -3.18 -2.08
C TYR A 216 -1.75 -4.61 -1.81
N SER A 217 -2.64 -4.77 -0.83
CA SER A 217 -3.26 -6.06 -0.52
C SER A 217 -4.59 -6.22 -1.23
N GLU A 218 -4.81 -7.40 -1.80
CA GLU A 218 -6.10 -7.85 -2.32
C GLU A 218 -6.63 -8.99 -1.46
N VAL A 219 -7.77 -8.80 -0.81
CA VAL A 219 -8.46 -9.90 -0.15
C VAL A 219 -8.91 -10.91 -1.19
N VAL A 220 -8.51 -12.16 -0.99
CA VAL A 220 -8.85 -13.30 -1.86
C VAL A 220 -9.66 -14.38 -1.11
N GLY A 221 -9.81 -14.21 0.20
CA GLY A 221 -10.60 -15.09 1.06
C GLY A 221 -10.85 -14.46 2.42
N PHE A 222 -11.89 -14.92 3.11
CA PHE A 222 -12.13 -14.54 4.51
C PHE A 222 -12.86 -15.64 5.28
N THR A 223 -12.74 -15.58 6.61
CA THR A 223 -13.46 -16.44 7.54
C THR A 223 -13.97 -15.61 8.70
N GLU A 224 -15.25 -15.70 9.00
CA GLU A 224 -15.83 -15.17 10.23
C GLU A 224 -15.55 -16.16 11.35
N ASN A 225 -14.87 -15.72 12.41
CA ASN A 225 -14.49 -16.56 13.54
C ASN A 225 -15.58 -16.58 14.61
N ASN A 226 -15.57 -17.64 15.45
CA ASN A 226 -16.57 -17.81 16.49
C ASN A 226 -16.52 -16.75 17.60
N ASP A 227 -15.40 -16.04 17.73
CA ASP A 227 -15.17 -14.95 18.70
C ASP A 227 -15.57 -13.56 18.14
N GLY A 228 -16.16 -13.54 16.95
CA GLY A 228 -16.60 -12.32 16.27
C GLY A 228 -15.49 -11.58 15.53
N THR A 229 -14.28 -12.12 15.47
CA THR A 229 -13.22 -11.59 14.59
C THR A 229 -13.39 -12.10 13.17
N ILE A 230 -12.70 -11.47 12.21
CA ILE A 230 -12.67 -11.87 10.81
C ILE A 230 -11.21 -12.07 10.42
N THR A 231 -10.88 -13.26 9.91
CA THR A 231 -9.60 -13.53 9.27
C THR A 231 -9.72 -13.22 7.78
N LEU A 232 -8.90 -12.33 7.29
CA LEU A 232 -8.78 -11.96 5.88
C LEU A 232 -7.53 -12.62 5.31
N THR A 233 -7.66 -13.39 4.24
CA THR A 233 -6.52 -13.87 3.45
C THR A 233 -6.32 -12.93 2.28
N ALA A 234 -5.13 -12.35 2.16
CA ALA A 234 -4.84 -11.38 1.12
C ALA A 234 -3.54 -11.70 0.38
N ASN A 235 -3.55 -11.48 -0.93
CA ASN A 235 -2.33 -11.43 -1.73
C ASN A 235 -1.77 -10.00 -1.72
N VAL A 236 -0.45 -9.89 -1.70
CA VAL A 236 0.25 -8.61 -1.85
C VAL A 236 0.69 -8.48 -3.30
N VAL A 237 0.17 -7.46 -3.96
CA VAL A 237 0.42 -7.17 -5.38
C VAL A 237 1.37 -5.98 -5.46
N PHE A 238 2.44 -6.12 -6.26
CA PHE A 238 3.42 -5.06 -6.46
C PHE A 238 3.60 -4.75 -7.96
N PRO A 239 2.73 -3.92 -8.54
CA PRO A 239 2.71 -3.66 -9.98
C PRO A 239 3.99 -3.04 -10.51
N TYR A 240 4.69 -2.25 -9.71
CA TYR A 240 5.95 -1.63 -10.11
C TYR A 240 7.04 -2.65 -10.44
N ALA A 241 7.11 -3.74 -9.68
CA ALA A 241 7.99 -4.86 -10.01
C ALA A 241 7.38 -5.84 -11.02
N GLY A 242 6.12 -5.65 -11.40
CA GLY A 242 5.39 -6.58 -12.28
C GLY A 242 4.89 -7.84 -11.57
N ASP A 243 4.84 -7.83 -10.24
CA ASP A 243 4.46 -8.99 -9.44
C ASP A 243 3.00 -8.93 -9.01
N SER A 244 2.20 -9.89 -9.47
CA SER A 244 0.79 -10.05 -9.06
C SER A 244 0.64 -10.70 -7.69
N LYS A 245 1.71 -11.25 -7.13
CA LYS A 245 1.74 -11.80 -5.78
C LYS A 245 3.18 -11.95 -5.27
N VAL A 246 3.66 -10.98 -4.52
CA VAL A 246 4.97 -11.05 -3.87
C VAL A 246 4.96 -11.93 -2.62
N TYR A 247 3.84 -11.99 -1.93
CA TYR A 247 3.50 -12.94 -0.87
C TYR A 247 2.01 -12.90 -0.57
N ALA A 248 1.55 -13.82 0.28
CA ALA A 248 0.23 -13.75 0.87
C ALA A 248 0.33 -13.60 2.39
N HIS A 249 -0.69 -12.99 3.00
CA HIS A 249 -0.77 -12.84 4.44
C HIS A 249 -2.21 -13.01 4.95
N GLU A 250 -2.32 -13.29 6.24
CA GLU A 250 -3.58 -13.30 6.95
C GLU A 250 -3.62 -12.15 7.94
N VAL A 251 -4.66 -11.34 7.84
CA VAL A 251 -4.94 -10.24 8.78
C VAL A 251 -6.18 -10.60 9.57
N VAL A 252 -6.08 -10.61 10.90
CA VAL A 252 -7.25 -10.77 11.75
C VAL A 252 -7.71 -9.40 12.23
N VAL A 253 -8.99 -9.12 12.02
CA VAL A 253 -9.62 -7.87 12.46
C VAL A 253 -10.80 -8.18 13.39
N ARG A 254 -11.04 -7.29 14.35
CA ARG A 254 -12.18 -7.29 15.23
C ARG A 254 -13.10 -6.12 14.90
N PRO A 255 -14.22 -6.37 14.20
CA PRO A 255 -15.25 -5.35 14.05
C PRO A 255 -15.82 -4.95 15.40
N LEU A 256 -15.94 -3.66 15.63
CA LEU A 256 -16.53 -3.11 16.83
C LEU A 256 -17.83 -2.37 16.51
N GLU A 257 -18.61 -2.05 17.56
CA GLU A 257 -19.79 -1.20 17.44
C GLU A 257 -19.45 0.15 16.78
N ASN A 258 -20.42 0.73 16.08
CA ASN A 258 -20.30 2.01 15.35
C ASN A 258 -19.29 1.99 14.18
N GLY A 259 -19.02 0.83 13.58
CA GLY A 259 -18.15 0.71 12.42
C GLY A 259 -16.65 0.85 12.72
N ARG A 260 -16.26 0.88 13.97
CA ARG A 260 -14.84 0.85 14.38
C ARG A 260 -14.26 -0.55 14.15
N VAL A 261 -12.94 -0.61 14.05
CA VAL A 261 -12.19 -1.84 13.90
C VAL A 261 -10.97 -1.84 14.82
N GLN A 262 -10.62 -3.00 15.35
CA GLN A 262 -9.30 -3.26 15.91
C GLN A 262 -8.60 -4.32 15.07
N TYR A 263 -7.31 -4.14 14.89
CA TYR A 263 -6.43 -5.12 14.27
C TYR A 263 -5.88 -6.04 15.35
N VAL A 264 -5.98 -7.35 15.12
CA VAL A 264 -5.65 -8.39 16.10
C VAL A 264 -4.32 -9.06 15.78
N SER A 265 -4.06 -9.32 14.49
CA SER A 265 -2.79 -9.90 14.05
C SER A 265 -2.56 -9.71 12.56
N ASN A 266 -1.29 -9.84 12.17
CA ASN A 266 -0.86 -10.09 10.80
C ASN A 266 0.10 -11.27 10.80
N ARG A 267 -0.09 -12.20 9.87
CA ARG A 267 0.79 -13.36 9.69
C ARG A 267 1.08 -13.56 8.21
N ILE A 268 2.34 -13.58 7.85
CA ILE A 268 2.76 -13.88 6.48
C ILE A 268 2.66 -15.38 6.25
N ILE A 269 2.02 -15.77 5.15
CA ILE A 269 1.90 -17.19 4.77
C ILE A 269 3.25 -17.62 4.20
N PRO A 270 3.95 -18.60 4.80
CA PRO A 270 5.24 -19.05 4.31
C PRO A 270 5.14 -19.64 2.90
N SER A 271 6.04 -19.24 2.01
CA SER A 271 6.27 -19.81 0.69
C SER A 271 7.73 -19.61 0.30
N GLU A 272 8.28 -20.52 -0.53
CA GLU A 272 9.62 -20.38 -1.09
C GLU A 272 9.73 -19.20 -2.07
N ASP A 273 8.61 -18.80 -2.66
CA ASP A 273 8.51 -17.69 -3.62
C ASP A 273 8.31 -16.33 -2.96
N ASN A 274 8.19 -16.27 -1.63
CA ASN A 274 7.97 -15.02 -0.92
C ASN A 274 9.14 -14.07 -1.12
N TYR A 275 8.83 -12.92 -1.67
CA TYR A 275 9.74 -11.81 -1.85
C TYR A 275 9.22 -10.61 -1.08
N ARG A 276 10.11 -9.91 -0.39
CA ARG A 276 9.78 -8.70 0.37
C ARG A 276 10.88 -7.69 0.18
N GLU A 277 10.55 -6.57 -0.43
CA GLU A 277 11.39 -5.40 -0.41
C GLU A 277 11.20 -4.61 0.90
N THR A 278 12.13 -3.75 1.19
CA THR A 278 12.01 -2.83 2.32
C THR A 278 11.15 -1.66 1.90
N TRP A 279 9.82 -1.80 1.99
CA TRP A 279 8.87 -0.69 1.79
C TRP A 279 8.71 0.17 3.05
N HIS A 280 9.50 -0.12 4.06
CA HIS A 280 9.52 0.55 5.34
C HIS A 280 10.92 1.03 5.63
N THR A 281 11.09 2.35 5.76
CA THR A 281 12.35 2.97 6.12
C THR A 281 12.41 3.25 7.62
N PRO A 282 13.57 3.09 8.29
CA PRO A 282 13.71 3.41 9.70
C PRO A 282 13.56 4.93 9.92
N ARG A 283 13.20 5.31 11.14
CA ARG A 283 13.18 6.71 11.58
C ARG A 283 14.52 7.05 12.18
N LEU A 284 15.28 7.91 11.52
CA LEU A 284 16.65 8.25 11.90
C LEU A 284 16.74 9.69 12.39
N THR A 285 17.61 9.94 13.36
CA THR A 285 18.14 11.29 13.61
C THR A 285 19.16 11.63 12.55
N LEU A 286 19.53 12.91 12.45
CA LEU A 286 20.60 13.34 11.53
C LEU A 286 21.92 12.61 11.82
N GLU A 287 22.27 12.41 13.09
CA GLU A 287 23.48 11.69 13.50
C GLU A 287 23.43 10.21 13.04
N GLU A 288 22.31 9.52 13.29
CA GLU A 288 22.09 8.15 12.82
C GLU A 288 22.10 8.05 11.29
N TRP A 289 21.55 9.05 10.61
CA TRP A 289 21.57 9.12 9.15
C TRP A 289 22.97 9.32 8.60
N GLU A 290 23.75 10.25 9.19
CA GLU A 290 25.15 10.47 8.83
C GLU A 290 26.04 9.24 9.10
N GLU A 291 25.79 8.51 10.19
CA GLU A 291 26.48 7.26 10.48
C GLU A 291 26.19 6.15 9.44
N LEU A 292 24.95 6.07 8.96
CA LEU A 292 24.53 5.03 8.03
C LEU A 292 24.82 5.37 6.57
N TYR A 293 24.69 6.63 6.19
CA TYR A 293 24.73 7.06 4.79
C TYR A 293 25.77 8.16 4.49
N GLY A 294 26.32 8.83 5.50
CA GLY A 294 27.27 9.95 5.36
C GLY A 294 28.71 9.55 5.01
N GLY A 295 28.96 8.33 4.67
CA GLY A 295 30.27 7.74 4.43
C GLY A 295 30.73 7.64 2.97
N GLU A 296 30.19 8.48 2.05
CA GLU A 296 30.68 8.59 0.67
C GLU A 296 31.50 9.86 0.41
#